data_1e8087ba6c883063728a0fc489846b82
#
_entry.id   1e8087ba6c883063728a0fc489846b82
#
_cell.length_a   1.000
_cell.length_b   1.000
_cell.length_c   1.000
_cell.angle_alpha   90.00
_cell.angle_beta   90.00
_cell.angle_gamma   90.00
#
_symmetry.space_group_name_H-M   'P 1'
#
loop_
_entity.id
_entity.type
_entity.pdbx_description
1 polymer ?
#
loop_
_entity_poly.entity_id
_entity_poly.type
_entity_poly.pdbx_seq_one_letter_code
_entity_poly.pdbx_strand_id
1 'polypeptide(L)'
;MNVFSSKYLNILIAEAGVSYRKRQHRNIHRSFDEKCQRLMNAIDPESYIAPHRHFLDPKSECLIAVRGLFAAVIFSDNGIVEKIEFFGTEKFKNLTVGLELPPKAWHTVVALTQGSVLFEVKEGPFDAKKAKEFAPWAPSEGSTDAQDYFDQLRALCKQRLLNISGKRTFENYSVS
;
A
#
# COMPACT_ATOMS: atom_id res chain seq x y z
N MET A 1 -14.29 2.28 23.30
CA MET A 1 -14.64 1.90 21.91
C MET A 1 -13.90 2.84 20.98
N ASN A 2 -13.21 2.32 19.95
CA ASN A 2 -12.59 3.12 18.88
C ASN A 2 -13.58 3.24 17.74
N VAL A 3 -13.76 4.46 17.21
CA VAL A 3 -14.66 4.73 16.09
C VAL A 3 -13.85 5.33 14.95
N PHE A 4 -13.92 4.71 13.77
CA PHE A 4 -13.21 5.15 12.57
C PHE A 4 -14.17 5.92 11.65
N SER A 5 -14.44 7.17 12.02
CA SER A 5 -15.32 8.07 11.26
C SER A 5 -14.62 8.69 10.05
N SER A 6 -15.39 9.31 9.16
CA SER A 6 -14.81 10.11 8.05
C SER A 6 -13.91 11.23 8.57
N LYS A 7 -14.25 11.85 9.71
CA LYS A 7 -13.40 12.86 10.37
C LYS A 7 -12.04 12.27 10.78
N TYR A 8 -12.04 11.06 11.38
CA TYR A 8 -10.81 10.35 11.75
C TYR A 8 -9.92 10.10 10.54
N LEU A 9 -10.49 9.60 9.44
CA LEU A 9 -9.76 9.34 8.21
C LEU A 9 -9.22 10.63 7.57
N ASN A 10 -10.00 11.72 7.57
CA ASN A 10 -9.56 13.01 7.02
C ASN A 10 -8.37 13.60 7.79
N ILE A 11 -8.33 13.46 9.11
CA ILE A 11 -7.19 13.88 9.93
C ILE A 11 -5.94 13.07 9.55
N LEU A 12 -6.07 11.74 9.44
CA LEU A 12 -4.95 10.87 9.08
C LEU A 12 -4.41 11.17 7.67
N ILE A 13 -5.30 11.49 6.72
CA ILE A 13 -4.94 11.92 5.37
C ILE A 13 -4.19 13.25 5.38
N ALA A 14 -4.65 14.22 6.16
CA ALA A 14 -3.97 15.51 6.29
C ALA A 14 -2.56 15.36 6.89
N GLU A 15 -2.42 14.51 7.91
CA GLU A 15 -1.11 14.17 8.50
C GLU A 15 -0.18 13.50 7.46
N ALA A 16 -0.70 12.60 6.62
CA ALA A 16 0.05 11.99 5.54
C ALA A 16 0.55 13.02 4.51
N GLY A 17 -0.30 13.96 4.14
CA GLY A 17 0.03 15.01 3.15
C GLY A 17 1.20 15.90 3.56
N VAL A 18 1.36 16.20 4.85
CA VAL A 18 2.47 17.00 5.38
C VAL A 18 3.67 16.16 5.82
N SER A 19 3.54 14.86 5.87
CA SER A 19 4.63 13.93 6.18
C SER A 19 5.69 13.94 5.08
N TYR A 20 6.98 13.91 5.44
CA TYR A 20 8.08 13.77 4.48
C TYR A 20 7.91 12.54 3.57
N ARG A 21 7.43 11.41 4.14
CA ARG A 21 7.22 10.17 3.39
C ARG A 21 5.89 10.12 2.63
N LYS A 22 5.09 11.19 2.68
CA LYS A 22 3.76 11.25 2.07
C LYS A 22 2.83 10.11 2.49
N ARG A 23 3.04 9.60 3.71
CA ARG A 23 2.17 8.61 4.36
C ARG A 23 2.20 8.75 5.86
N GLN A 24 1.13 8.33 6.51
CA GLN A 24 1.00 8.29 7.95
C GLN A 24 0.17 7.09 8.36
N HIS A 25 0.71 6.25 9.24
CA HIS A 25 -0.06 5.18 9.84
C HIS A 25 -0.45 5.51 11.28
N ARG A 26 -1.52 4.87 11.74
CA ARG A 26 -1.98 4.96 13.12
C ARG A 26 -2.37 3.57 13.62
N ASN A 27 -1.65 3.10 14.63
CA ASN A 27 -1.88 1.80 15.22
C ASN A 27 -3.23 1.76 15.95
N ILE A 28 -3.94 0.65 15.81
CA ILE A 28 -5.18 0.34 16.51
C ILE A 28 -4.90 -0.60 17.68
N HIS A 29 -3.89 -1.46 17.52
CA HIS A 29 -3.32 -2.25 18.62
C HIS A 29 -2.67 -1.33 19.65
N ARG A 30 -2.69 -1.73 20.92
CA ARG A 30 -2.18 -0.94 22.05
C ARG A 30 -0.70 -1.18 22.32
N SER A 31 -0.21 -2.36 21.96
CA SER A 31 1.17 -2.79 22.17
C SER A 31 1.65 -3.61 20.98
N PHE A 32 2.95 -3.55 20.71
CA PHE A 32 3.60 -4.41 19.74
C PHE A 32 3.62 -5.90 20.12
N ASP A 33 3.32 -6.22 21.40
CA ASP A 33 3.19 -7.59 21.87
C ASP A 33 1.82 -8.23 21.58
N GLU A 34 0.83 -7.42 21.14
CA GLU A 34 -0.47 -7.99 20.78
C GLU A 34 -0.33 -8.98 19.62
N LYS A 35 -1.04 -10.11 19.73
CA LYS A 35 -1.05 -11.18 18.72
C LYS A 35 -1.64 -10.76 17.37
N CYS A 36 -2.40 -9.68 17.36
CA CYS A 36 -3.01 -9.13 16.14
C CYS A 36 -2.64 -7.66 16.00
N GLN A 37 -1.72 -7.37 15.10
CA GLN A 37 -1.29 -6.01 14.77
C GLN A 37 -2.26 -5.42 13.74
N ARG A 38 -2.78 -4.24 14.01
CA ARG A 38 -3.82 -3.59 13.18
C ARG A 38 -3.51 -2.10 13.08
N LEU A 39 -3.57 -1.56 11.89
CA LEU A 39 -3.35 -0.14 11.69
C LEU A 39 -4.16 0.42 10.51
N MET A 40 -4.43 1.71 10.55
CA MET A 40 -4.85 2.50 9.38
C MET A 40 -3.63 3.22 8.82
N ASN A 41 -3.47 3.22 7.52
CA ASN A 41 -2.35 3.85 6.84
C ASN A 41 -2.90 4.74 5.71
N ALA A 42 -2.84 6.05 5.88
CA ALA A 42 -3.10 6.99 4.80
C ALA A 42 -1.85 7.10 3.94
N ILE A 43 -2.02 6.87 2.64
CA ILE A 43 -0.93 6.83 1.66
C ILE A 43 -1.29 7.75 0.50
N ASP A 44 -0.45 8.76 0.28
CA ASP A 44 -0.57 9.65 -0.86
C ASP A 44 -0.03 8.98 -2.13
N PRO A 45 -0.55 9.30 -3.33
CA PRO A 45 -0.01 8.80 -4.59
C PRO A 45 1.46 9.13 -4.85
N GLU A 46 2.04 10.07 -4.13
CA GLU A 46 3.46 10.40 -4.18
C GLU A 46 4.31 9.65 -3.14
N SER A 47 3.68 8.79 -2.33
CA SER A 47 4.38 8.03 -1.30
C SER A 47 5.08 6.81 -1.88
N TYR A 48 6.40 6.87 -1.97
CA TYR A 48 7.21 5.70 -2.30
C TYR A 48 7.36 4.79 -1.07
N ILE A 49 6.95 3.54 -1.19
CA ILE A 49 7.25 2.47 -0.24
C ILE A 49 8.23 1.54 -0.93
N ALA A 50 9.47 1.49 -0.43
CA ALA A 50 10.48 0.63 -1.02
C ALA A 50 10.03 -0.84 -1.03
N PRO A 51 10.22 -1.59 -2.13
CA PRO A 51 9.93 -3.00 -2.18
C PRO A 51 10.60 -3.76 -1.04
N HIS A 52 9.82 -4.62 -0.38
CA HIS A 52 10.27 -5.37 0.79
C HIS A 52 9.54 -6.71 0.91
N ARG A 53 10.03 -7.55 1.81
CA ARG A 53 9.36 -8.79 2.20
C ARG A 53 9.44 -9.01 3.72
N HIS A 54 8.64 -9.92 4.22
CA HIS A 54 8.65 -10.37 5.61
C HIS A 54 9.33 -11.74 5.68
N PHE A 55 10.67 -11.76 5.65
CA PHE A 55 11.45 -12.99 5.57
C PHE A 55 11.87 -13.51 6.94
N LEU A 56 12.37 -12.64 7.82
CA LEU A 56 12.88 -13.02 9.15
C LEU A 56 11.76 -13.31 10.16
N ASP A 57 10.58 -12.75 9.93
CA ASP A 57 9.36 -12.98 10.68
C ASP A 57 8.22 -13.22 9.69
N PRO A 58 8.15 -14.46 9.11
CA PRO A 58 7.33 -14.75 7.97
C PRO A 58 5.84 -14.82 8.35
N LYS A 59 5.14 -13.71 8.14
CA LYS A 59 3.72 -13.54 8.43
C LYS A 59 2.98 -13.06 7.17
N SER A 60 1.74 -13.51 7.01
CA SER A 60 0.82 -12.92 6.04
C SER A 60 0.44 -11.51 6.42
N GLU A 61 0.10 -10.70 5.44
CA GLU A 61 -0.36 -9.33 5.62
C GLU A 61 -1.67 -9.12 4.87
N CYS A 62 -2.75 -8.91 5.61
CA CYS A 62 -4.06 -8.62 5.04
C CYS A 62 -4.22 -7.12 4.83
N LEU A 63 -4.53 -6.71 3.60
CA LEU A 63 -4.67 -5.33 3.16
C LEU A 63 -6.08 -5.09 2.65
N ILE A 64 -6.81 -4.14 3.25
CA ILE A 64 -8.17 -3.77 2.86
C ILE A 64 -8.23 -2.27 2.53
N ALA A 65 -8.78 -1.92 1.39
CA ALA A 65 -9.01 -0.53 1.04
C ALA A 65 -10.19 0.04 1.82
N VAL A 66 -9.91 0.94 2.77
CA VAL A 66 -10.93 1.70 3.50
C VAL A 66 -11.40 2.89 2.69
N ARG A 67 -10.48 3.51 1.95
CA ARG A 67 -10.76 4.62 1.02
C ARG A 67 -9.75 4.60 -0.13
N GLY A 68 -10.21 4.93 -1.33
CA GLY A 68 -9.34 5.07 -2.49
C GLY A 68 -9.05 3.78 -3.23
N LEU A 69 -8.01 3.83 -4.04
CA LEU A 69 -7.57 2.78 -4.96
C LEU A 69 -6.08 2.53 -4.79
N PHE A 70 -5.70 1.26 -4.79
CA PHE A 70 -4.34 0.79 -4.61
C PHE A 70 -3.93 -0.23 -5.66
N ALA A 71 -2.63 -0.35 -5.86
CA ALA A 71 -1.98 -1.46 -6.53
C ALA A 71 -1.03 -2.15 -5.55
N ALA A 72 -1.19 -3.45 -5.34
CA ALA A 72 -0.17 -4.30 -4.75
C ALA A 72 0.70 -4.85 -5.86
N VAL A 73 1.99 -4.54 -5.83
CA VAL A 73 2.95 -5.00 -6.84
C VAL A 73 3.80 -6.10 -6.24
N ILE A 74 3.81 -7.25 -6.89
CA ILE A 74 4.57 -8.44 -6.50
C ILE A 74 5.74 -8.59 -7.46
N PHE A 75 6.91 -8.89 -6.90
CA PHE A 75 8.15 -9.00 -7.65
C PHE A 75 8.78 -10.39 -7.47
N SER A 76 9.54 -10.80 -8.47
CA SER A 76 10.50 -11.90 -8.34
C SER A 76 11.71 -11.52 -7.49
N ASP A 77 12.57 -12.49 -7.18
CA ASP A 77 13.80 -12.24 -6.39
C ASP A 77 14.78 -11.26 -7.04
N ASN A 78 14.71 -11.11 -8.36
CA ASN A 78 15.56 -10.19 -9.12
C ASN A 78 14.85 -8.88 -9.53
N GLY A 79 13.69 -8.57 -8.94
CA GLY A 79 13.00 -7.28 -9.11
C GLY A 79 12.10 -7.16 -10.33
N ILE A 80 11.85 -8.27 -11.06
CA ILE A 80 10.90 -8.24 -12.17
C ILE A 80 9.48 -8.22 -11.61
N VAL A 81 8.63 -7.34 -12.11
CA VAL A 81 7.21 -7.30 -11.73
C VAL A 81 6.50 -8.53 -12.29
N GLU A 82 6.08 -9.44 -11.41
CA GLU A 82 5.36 -10.66 -11.76
C GLU A 82 3.84 -10.45 -11.78
N LYS A 83 3.33 -9.67 -10.83
CA LYS A 83 1.89 -9.43 -10.69
C LYS A 83 1.61 -8.03 -10.17
N ILE A 84 0.54 -7.43 -10.65
CA ILE A 84 -0.07 -6.23 -10.07
C ILE A 84 -1.53 -6.57 -9.77
N GLU A 85 -1.90 -6.51 -8.50
CA GLU A 85 -3.28 -6.69 -8.05
C GLU A 85 -3.86 -5.33 -7.66
N PHE A 86 -4.97 -4.94 -8.31
CA PHE A 86 -5.66 -3.69 -8.00
C PHE A 86 -6.80 -3.94 -7.02
N PHE A 87 -6.87 -3.11 -5.98
CA PHE A 87 -7.92 -3.21 -4.99
C PHE A 87 -8.36 -1.81 -4.52
N GLY A 88 -9.64 -1.67 -4.22
CA GLY A 88 -10.19 -0.37 -3.88
C GLY A 88 -11.56 -0.48 -3.21
N THR A 89 -12.12 0.65 -2.81
CA THR A 89 -13.48 0.69 -2.26
C THR A 89 -14.53 0.36 -3.34
N GLU A 90 -15.77 0.07 -2.92
CA GLU A 90 -16.89 -0.32 -3.80
C GLU A 90 -17.16 0.62 -4.98
N LYS A 91 -16.76 1.90 -4.87
CA LYS A 91 -16.87 2.85 -5.99
C LYS A 91 -16.04 2.44 -7.21
N PHE A 92 -15.01 1.62 -7.02
CA PHE A 92 -14.19 1.07 -8.10
C PHE A 92 -14.74 -0.31 -8.50
N LYS A 93 -15.84 -0.29 -9.25
CA LYS A 93 -16.55 -1.49 -9.68
C LYS A 93 -15.61 -2.48 -10.39
N ASN A 94 -15.80 -3.77 -10.11
CA ASN A 94 -15.03 -4.89 -10.67
C ASN A 94 -13.58 -5.02 -10.15
N LEU A 95 -13.21 -4.32 -9.08
CA LEU A 95 -11.98 -4.56 -8.35
C LEU A 95 -12.26 -5.25 -7.01
N THR A 96 -11.28 -5.93 -6.48
CA THR A 96 -11.34 -6.50 -5.12
C THR A 96 -11.29 -5.38 -4.08
N VAL A 97 -11.82 -5.62 -2.90
CA VAL A 97 -11.74 -4.64 -1.78
C VAL A 97 -10.44 -4.77 -0.99
N GLY A 98 -9.74 -5.88 -1.15
CA GLY A 98 -8.50 -6.17 -0.44
C GLY A 98 -7.89 -7.49 -0.88
N LEU A 99 -6.75 -7.82 -0.30
CA LEU A 99 -6.00 -9.03 -0.57
C LEU A 99 -5.19 -9.46 0.67
N GLU A 100 -4.71 -10.68 0.65
CA GLU A 100 -3.72 -11.16 1.60
C GLU A 100 -2.42 -11.47 0.87
N LEU A 101 -1.33 -10.86 1.31
CA LEU A 101 0.01 -11.12 0.84
C LEU A 101 0.58 -12.31 1.59
N PRO A 102 1.11 -13.33 0.88
CA PRO A 102 1.74 -14.45 1.54
C PRO A 102 3.06 -14.04 2.20
N PRO A 103 3.51 -14.79 3.21
CA PRO A 103 4.84 -14.59 3.80
C PRO A 103 5.94 -14.63 2.73
N LYS A 104 6.98 -13.83 2.92
CA LYS A 104 8.19 -13.78 2.10
C LYS A 104 8.04 -13.26 0.67
N ALA A 105 6.84 -12.93 0.20
CA ALA A 105 6.66 -12.32 -1.13
C ALA A 105 7.29 -10.93 -1.17
N TRP A 106 8.14 -10.66 -2.17
CA TRP A 106 8.61 -9.31 -2.46
C TRP A 106 7.44 -8.46 -2.95
N HIS A 107 7.18 -7.37 -2.28
CA HIS A 107 6.03 -6.53 -2.62
C HIS A 107 6.22 -5.06 -2.26
N THR A 108 5.38 -4.25 -2.86
CA THR A 108 5.08 -2.87 -2.44
C THR A 108 3.62 -2.53 -2.68
N VAL A 109 3.15 -1.46 -2.05
CA VAL A 109 1.81 -0.92 -2.26
C VAL A 109 1.90 0.50 -2.79
N VAL A 110 1.17 0.78 -3.86
CA VAL A 110 1.08 2.10 -4.50
C VAL A 110 -0.34 2.61 -4.37
N ALA A 111 -0.54 3.78 -3.77
CA ALA A 111 -1.82 4.48 -3.81
C ALA A 111 -1.99 5.14 -5.20
N LEU A 112 -3.17 4.97 -5.80
CA LEU A 112 -3.47 5.47 -7.15
C LEU A 112 -4.43 6.67 -7.14
N THR A 113 -5.05 6.96 -5.99
CA THR A 113 -5.96 8.11 -5.81
C THR A 113 -5.59 8.90 -4.57
N GLN A 114 -5.86 10.20 -4.60
CA GLN A 114 -5.70 11.08 -3.44
C GLN A 114 -6.64 10.66 -2.29
N GLY A 115 -6.16 10.86 -1.05
CA GLY A 115 -6.93 10.54 0.14
C GLY A 115 -7.14 9.05 0.37
N SER A 116 -6.26 8.20 -0.17
CA SER A 116 -6.32 6.75 0.02
C SER A 116 -5.95 6.35 1.45
N VAL A 117 -6.73 5.42 2.02
CA VAL A 117 -6.49 4.86 3.35
C VAL A 117 -6.60 3.34 3.30
N LEU A 118 -5.55 2.68 3.74
CA LEU A 118 -5.40 1.25 3.85
C LEU A 118 -5.65 0.80 5.29
N PHE A 119 -6.36 -0.30 5.49
CA PHE A 119 -6.38 -1.05 6.73
C PHE A 119 -5.49 -2.28 6.58
N GLU A 120 -4.51 -2.38 7.46
CA GLU A 120 -3.54 -3.47 7.49
C GLU A 120 -3.72 -4.30 8.75
N VAL A 121 -3.75 -5.61 8.58
CA VAL A 121 -3.79 -6.60 9.66
C VAL A 121 -2.67 -7.60 9.46
N LYS A 122 -1.92 -7.85 10.52
CA LYS A 122 -0.81 -8.78 10.53
C LYS A 122 -0.74 -9.51 11.88
N GLU A 123 -0.27 -10.73 11.87
CA GLU A 123 0.03 -11.45 13.09
C GLU A 123 1.14 -10.73 13.88
N GLY A 124 0.99 -10.67 15.20
CA GLY A 124 2.00 -10.21 16.15
C GLY A 124 2.71 -11.37 16.85
N PRO A 125 3.66 -11.06 17.73
CA PRO A 125 4.13 -9.71 18.09
C PRO A 125 4.90 -9.02 16.96
N PHE A 126 5.05 -7.69 17.03
CA PHE A 126 5.86 -6.93 16.08
C PHE A 126 7.29 -6.74 16.61
N ASP A 127 8.26 -7.16 15.82
CA ASP A 127 9.69 -6.90 16.08
C ASP A 127 10.25 -6.04 14.93
N ALA A 128 10.59 -4.80 15.22
CA ALA A 128 11.08 -3.85 14.22
C ALA A 128 12.38 -4.33 13.51
N LYS A 129 13.20 -5.14 14.17
CA LYS A 129 14.46 -5.67 13.61
C LYS A 129 14.22 -6.78 12.57
N LYS A 130 13.06 -7.41 12.62
CA LYS A 130 12.69 -8.54 11.75
C LYS A 130 11.52 -8.22 10.82
N ALA A 131 10.88 -7.08 11.03
CA ALA A 131 9.61 -6.76 10.39
C ALA A 131 9.71 -6.62 8.86
N LYS A 132 10.84 -6.15 8.35
CA LYS A 132 11.04 -5.92 6.91
C LYS A 132 12.48 -6.23 6.49
N GLU A 133 12.60 -6.91 5.36
CA GLU A 133 13.80 -7.00 4.57
C GLU A 133 13.57 -6.19 3.29
N PHE A 134 14.36 -5.16 3.06
CA PHE A 134 14.25 -4.34 1.86
C PHE A 134 14.93 -5.01 0.67
N ALA A 135 14.35 -4.84 -0.50
CA ALA A 135 14.86 -5.42 -1.72
C ALA A 135 16.20 -4.77 -2.13
N PRO A 136 17.27 -5.57 -2.31
CA PRO A 136 18.59 -5.03 -2.64
C PRO A 136 18.67 -4.42 -4.05
N TRP A 137 17.71 -4.75 -4.92
CA TRP A 137 17.61 -4.26 -6.30
C TRP A 137 16.76 -2.99 -6.42
N ALA A 138 16.10 -2.54 -5.36
CA ALA A 138 15.27 -1.34 -5.38
C ALA A 138 15.96 -0.19 -4.61
N PRO A 139 15.80 1.06 -5.06
CA PRO A 139 16.36 2.20 -4.34
C PRO A 139 15.73 2.36 -2.97
N SER A 140 16.53 2.79 -2.00
CA SER A 140 16.06 3.10 -0.65
C SER A 140 15.18 4.36 -0.66
N GLU A 141 14.22 4.44 0.26
CA GLU A 141 13.41 5.66 0.45
C GLU A 141 14.33 6.86 0.73
N GLY A 142 14.15 7.94 -0.04
CA GLY A 142 14.94 9.17 0.07
C GLY A 142 16.29 9.17 -0.65
N SER A 143 16.65 8.08 -1.36
CA SER A 143 17.80 8.11 -2.27
C SER A 143 17.50 8.93 -3.53
N THR A 144 18.53 9.35 -4.25
CA THR A 144 18.41 10.13 -5.50
C THR A 144 17.59 9.42 -6.56
N ASP A 145 17.70 8.10 -6.64
CA ASP A 145 17.08 7.29 -7.69
C ASP A 145 15.64 6.85 -7.33
N ALA A 146 15.21 7.11 -6.08
CA ALA A 146 13.94 6.66 -5.56
C ALA A 146 12.74 7.24 -6.33
N GLN A 147 12.83 8.51 -6.72
CA GLN A 147 11.74 9.19 -7.43
C GLN A 147 11.58 8.63 -8.83
N ASP A 148 12.65 8.48 -9.59
CA ASP A 148 12.61 7.95 -10.97
C ASP A 148 12.10 6.50 -11.00
N TYR A 149 12.58 5.67 -10.08
CA TYR A 149 12.11 4.30 -9.94
C TYR A 149 10.61 4.25 -9.62
N PHE A 150 10.17 5.08 -8.67
CA PHE A 150 8.76 5.12 -8.26
C PHE A 150 7.86 5.64 -9.38
N ASP A 151 8.28 6.66 -10.13
CA ASP A 151 7.52 7.20 -11.26
C ASP A 151 7.34 6.17 -12.37
N GLN A 152 8.37 5.37 -12.67
CA GLN A 152 8.28 4.25 -13.61
C GLN A 152 7.30 3.17 -13.10
N LEU A 153 7.38 2.80 -11.83
CA LEU A 153 6.49 1.81 -11.22
C LEU A 153 5.04 2.29 -11.23
N ARG A 154 4.83 3.56 -10.87
CA ARG A 154 3.50 4.18 -10.86
C ARG A 154 2.91 4.29 -12.28
N ALA A 155 3.72 4.63 -13.26
CA ALA A 155 3.32 4.65 -14.68
C ALA A 155 2.91 3.24 -15.14
N LEU A 156 3.68 2.21 -14.79
CA LEU A 156 3.33 0.82 -15.09
C LEU A 156 1.99 0.42 -14.45
N CYS A 157 1.77 0.76 -13.19
CA CYS A 157 0.49 0.49 -12.51
C CYS A 157 -0.68 1.18 -13.23
N LYS A 158 -0.54 2.45 -13.59
CA LYS A 158 -1.57 3.20 -14.33
C LYS A 158 -1.86 2.56 -15.69
N GLN A 159 -0.83 2.22 -16.45
CA GLN A 159 -0.99 1.57 -17.76
C GLN A 159 -1.71 0.22 -17.64
N ARG A 160 -1.35 -0.61 -16.66
CA ARG A 160 -2.01 -1.90 -16.42
C ARG A 160 -3.47 -1.75 -16.00
N LEU A 161 -3.76 -0.78 -15.17
CA LEU A 161 -5.14 -0.45 -14.76
C LEU A 161 -5.97 -0.03 -15.98
N LEU A 162 -5.42 0.82 -16.86
CA LEU A 162 -6.05 1.23 -18.11
C LEU A 162 -6.39 0.01 -18.99
N ASN A 163 -5.50 -0.93 -19.13
CA ASN A 163 -5.70 -2.13 -19.94
C ASN A 163 -6.82 -3.04 -19.38
N ILE A 164 -6.97 -3.12 -18.06
CA ILE A 164 -8.06 -3.86 -17.41
C ILE A 164 -9.39 -3.15 -17.63
N SER A 165 -9.39 -1.82 -17.58
CA SER A 165 -10.59 -0.99 -17.75
C SER A 165 -10.90 -0.67 -19.21
N GLY A 166 -9.90 -0.69 -20.10
CA GLY A 166 -9.98 -0.31 -21.53
C GLY A 166 -10.80 -1.26 -22.39
N LYS A 167 -11.39 -2.27 -21.82
CA LYS A 167 -12.50 -3.02 -22.41
C LYS A 167 -13.86 -2.42 -22.10
N ARG A 168 -13.96 -1.34 -21.28
CA ARG A 168 -15.20 -0.60 -20.97
C ARG A 168 -14.87 0.84 -20.54
N THR A 169 -15.24 1.79 -21.40
CA THR A 169 -15.32 3.26 -21.24
C THR A 169 -14.94 3.90 -19.91
N PHE A 170 -13.86 4.72 -19.94
CA PHE A 170 -13.24 5.47 -18.85
C PHE A 170 -13.99 6.75 -18.42
N GLU A 171 -15.22 6.97 -18.80
CA GLU A 171 -15.93 8.25 -18.55
C GLU A 171 -16.24 8.54 -17.06
N ASN A 172 -15.93 7.64 -16.13
CA ASN A 172 -16.26 7.82 -14.71
C ASN A 172 -15.07 7.90 -13.74
N TYR A 173 -13.85 8.01 -14.22
CA TYR A 173 -12.65 8.14 -13.36
C TYR A 173 -11.91 9.44 -13.67
N SER A 174 -12.58 10.57 -13.55
CA SER A 174 -11.88 11.85 -13.51
C SER A 174 -11.05 11.91 -12.24
N VAL A 175 -9.75 11.80 -12.42
CA VAL A 175 -8.76 12.11 -11.40
C VAL A 175 -8.73 13.64 -11.32
N SER A 176 -9.54 14.19 -10.42
CA SER A 176 -9.41 15.59 -9.96
C SER A 176 -8.48 15.62 -8.77
#